data_c65b53a398ed30c09234af381f2c8df6
#
_entry.id   c65b53a398ed30c09234af381f2c8df6
#
_cell.length_a   1.000
_cell.length_b   1.000
_cell.length_c   1.000
_cell.angle_alpha   90.00
_cell.angle_beta   90.00
_cell.angle_gamma   90.00
#
_symmetry.space_group_name_H-M   'P 1'
#
loop_
_entity.id
_entity.type
_entity.pdbx_description
1 polymer ?
#
loop_
_entity_poly.entity_id
_entity_poly.type
_entity_poly.pdbx_seq_one_letter_code
_entity_poly.pdbx_strand_id
1 'polypeptide(L)'
;RQDEPLILSSASGYQLNPKLHIMTDYQRFDELVSSAVRASSVINKVDILKNALDLYHGKVLSSADGEHWLIQFSTKYHLSYMGAVSELLKQLDSLHSYDLLNQYAMKSLTIAPDNPKAYCWLIRSLKAQGMNELATNELAAAKEHLTTEEYEEILAFGANW
;
A
#
# COMPACT_ATOMS: atom_id res chain seq x y z
N ARG A 1 2.10 31.15 -21.22
CA ARG A 1 1.14 30.03 -21.32
C ARG A 1 -0.11 30.47 -20.57
N GLN A 2 -1.24 30.65 -21.30
CA GLN A 2 -2.53 30.80 -20.65
C GLN A 2 -2.83 29.46 -19.96
N ASP A 3 -2.92 29.47 -18.63
CA ASP A 3 -3.34 28.32 -17.87
C ASP A 3 -4.82 28.07 -18.19
N GLU A 4 -5.10 27.03 -18.96
CA GLU A 4 -6.49 26.62 -19.23
C GLU A 4 -7.13 26.15 -17.90
N PRO A 5 -8.35 26.61 -17.58
CA PRO A 5 -8.99 26.24 -16.31
C PRO A 5 -9.32 24.77 -16.25
N LEU A 6 -9.12 24.16 -15.09
CA LEU A 6 -9.43 22.76 -14.83
C LEU A 6 -10.92 22.46 -14.94
N ILE A 7 -11.74 23.38 -14.48
CA ILE A 7 -13.21 23.28 -14.46
C ILE A 7 -13.79 24.34 -15.38
N LEU A 8 -14.63 23.90 -16.30
CA LEU A 8 -15.45 24.77 -17.17
C LEU A 8 -16.84 24.92 -16.56
N SER A 9 -17.31 26.17 -16.48
CA SER A 9 -18.67 26.48 -16.05
C SER A 9 -19.55 26.73 -17.28
N SER A 10 -20.77 26.16 -17.28
CA SER A 10 -21.79 26.39 -18.31
C SER A 10 -23.15 26.59 -17.66
N ALA A 11 -24.16 26.95 -18.45
CA ALA A 11 -25.53 27.11 -17.97
C ALA A 11 -26.13 25.79 -17.42
N SER A 12 -25.58 24.64 -17.82
CA SER A 12 -26.00 23.29 -17.38
C SER A 12 -25.21 22.77 -16.18
N GLY A 13 -24.19 23.51 -15.66
CA GLY A 13 -23.38 23.08 -14.51
C GLY A 13 -21.88 23.19 -14.75
N TYR A 14 -21.14 22.37 -14.03
CA TYR A 14 -19.68 22.30 -14.08
C TYR A 14 -19.22 21.02 -14.75
N GLN A 15 -18.15 21.09 -15.54
CA GLN A 15 -17.49 19.93 -16.13
C GLN A 15 -15.98 20.08 -16.11
N LEU A 16 -15.26 18.97 -16.07
CA LEU A 16 -13.81 18.97 -16.27
C LEU A 16 -13.49 19.40 -17.69
N ASN A 17 -12.42 20.18 -17.85
CA ASN A 17 -12.00 20.65 -19.16
C ASN A 17 -11.53 19.46 -20.03
N PRO A 18 -12.24 19.10 -21.11
CA PRO A 18 -11.91 17.94 -21.93
C PRO A 18 -10.61 18.08 -22.73
N LYS A 19 -10.04 19.30 -22.78
CA LYS A 19 -8.74 19.54 -23.42
C LYS A 19 -7.55 19.18 -22.53
N LEU A 20 -7.79 19.02 -21.22
CA LEU A 20 -6.75 18.66 -20.28
C LEU A 20 -6.72 17.14 -20.10
N HIS A 21 -5.53 16.59 -20.17
CA HIS A 21 -5.32 15.21 -19.75
C HIS A 21 -5.25 15.19 -18.22
N ILE A 22 -6.36 14.80 -17.59
CA ILE A 22 -6.48 14.74 -16.13
C ILE A 22 -6.25 13.29 -15.71
N MET A 23 -5.25 13.08 -14.88
CA MET A 23 -4.95 11.79 -14.26
C MET A 23 -5.12 11.92 -12.74
N THR A 24 -5.96 11.10 -12.17
CA THR A 24 -6.12 11.03 -10.71
C THR A 24 -5.03 10.17 -10.09
N ASP A 25 -4.77 10.37 -8.79
CA ASP A 25 -3.80 9.55 -8.03
C ASP A 25 -4.13 8.06 -8.12
N TYR A 26 -5.41 7.70 -8.12
CA TYR A 26 -5.85 6.31 -8.29
C TYR A 26 -5.51 5.72 -9.66
N GLN A 27 -5.75 6.47 -10.73
CA GLN A 27 -5.40 6.03 -12.08
C GLN A 27 -3.90 5.84 -12.18
N ARG A 28 -3.14 6.78 -11.63
CA ARG A 28 -1.67 6.68 -11.61
C ARG A 28 -1.19 5.50 -10.77
N PHE A 29 -1.82 5.26 -9.61
CA PHE A 29 -1.55 4.10 -8.77
C PHE A 29 -1.80 2.79 -9.53
N ASP A 30 -2.97 2.61 -10.16
CA ASP A 30 -3.30 1.41 -10.95
C ASP A 30 -2.31 1.17 -12.10
N GLU A 31 -1.90 2.24 -12.80
CA GLU A 31 -0.89 2.16 -13.86
C GLU A 31 0.46 1.68 -13.33
N LEU A 32 0.90 2.23 -12.19
CA LEU A 32 2.18 1.85 -11.57
C LEU A 32 2.15 0.41 -11.08
N VAL A 33 1.09 -0.02 -10.37
CA VAL A 33 0.94 -1.41 -9.92
C VAL A 33 0.94 -2.37 -11.11
N SER A 34 0.20 -2.05 -12.18
CA SER A 34 0.19 -2.84 -13.41
C SER A 34 1.56 -2.88 -14.10
N SER A 35 2.30 -1.79 -14.04
CA SER A 35 3.66 -1.70 -14.61
C SER A 35 4.67 -2.51 -13.80
N ALA A 36 4.52 -2.55 -12.47
CA ALA A 36 5.36 -3.36 -11.60
C ALA A 36 5.25 -4.87 -11.89
N VAL A 37 4.04 -5.34 -12.27
CA VAL A 37 3.83 -6.75 -12.67
C VAL A 37 4.64 -7.08 -13.94
N ARG A 38 4.80 -6.13 -14.85
CA ARG A 38 5.52 -6.29 -16.13
C ARG A 38 7.00 -5.93 -16.04
N ALA A 39 7.48 -5.49 -14.89
CA ALA A 39 8.87 -5.07 -14.72
C ALA A 39 9.83 -6.24 -14.94
N SER A 40 10.88 -6.02 -15.74
CA SER A 40 11.87 -7.03 -16.12
C SER A 40 12.94 -7.29 -15.07
N SER A 41 13.11 -6.37 -14.11
CA SER A 41 14.10 -6.51 -13.04
C SER A 41 13.48 -6.22 -11.67
N VAL A 42 14.03 -6.84 -10.63
CA VAL A 42 13.62 -6.65 -9.25
C VAL A 42 13.78 -5.19 -8.81
N ILE A 43 14.91 -4.56 -9.17
CA ILE A 43 15.20 -3.16 -8.83
C ILE A 43 14.15 -2.24 -9.44
N ASN A 44 13.87 -2.39 -10.73
CA ASN A 44 12.85 -1.58 -11.40
C ASN A 44 11.45 -1.81 -10.80
N LYS A 45 11.11 -3.07 -10.45
CA LYS A 45 9.85 -3.39 -9.76
C LYS A 45 9.74 -2.68 -8.42
N VAL A 46 10.81 -2.69 -7.62
CA VAL A 46 10.88 -2.00 -6.33
C VAL A 46 10.64 -0.51 -6.48
N ASP A 47 11.31 0.15 -7.43
CA ASP A 47 11.15 1.59 -7.65
C ASP A 47 9.75 1.96 -8.13
N ILE A 48 9.14 1.16 -9.00
CA ILE A 48 7.76 1.37 -9.45
C ILE A 48 6.78 1.21 -8.28
N LEU A 49 6.94 0.16 -7.46
CA LEU A 49 6.06 -0.09 -6.30
C LEU A 49 6.19 1.01 -5.25
N LYS A 50 7.41 1.51 -4.97
CA LYS A 50 7.61 2.65 -4.07
C LYS A 50 6.82 3.88 -4.54
N ASN A 51 6.95 4.22 -5.82
CA ASN A 51 6.21 5.34 -6.41
C ASN A 51 4.69 5.13 -6.35
N ALA A 52 4.20 3.91 -6.51
CA ALA A 52 2.79 3.60 -6.35
C ALA A 52 2.32 3.81 -4.89
N LEU A 53 3.06 3.26 -3.93
CA LEU A 53 2.69 3.34 -2.51
C LEU A 53 2.74 4.78 -1.97
N ASP A 54 3.59 5.63 -2.51
CA ASP A 54 3.68 7.04 -2.12
C ASP A 54 2.46 7.87 -2.57
N LEU A 55 1.68 7.38 -3.53
CA LEU A 55 0.40 8.00 -3.95
C LEU A 55 -0.79 7.63 -3.05
N TYR A 56 -0.67 6.55 -2.27
CA TYR A 56 -1.78 6.07 -1.44
C TYR A 56 -1.71 6.67 -0.03
N HIS A 57 -2.73 7.43 0.34
CA HIS A 57 -2.82 8.13 1.63
C HIS A 57 -3.90 7.60 2.58
N GLY A 58 -4.47 6.44 2.27
CA GLY A 58 -5.53 5.82 3.07
C GLY A 58 -6.83 5.62 2.30
N LYS A 59 -7.87 5.18 3.02
CA LYS A 59 -9.19 4.90 2.42
C LYS A 59 -9.79 6.17 1.81
N VAL A 60 -10.31 6.03 0.59
CA VAL A 60 -10.92 7.14 -0.15
C VAL A 60 -12.18 7.60 0.56
N LEU A 61 -12.26 8.91 0.85
CA LEU A 61 -13.45 9.56 1.40
C LEU A 61 -14.04 8.79 2.58
N SER A 62 -13.25 8.54 3.60
CA SER A 62 -13.64 7.82 4.83
C SER A 62 -14.85 8.42 5.55
N SER A 63 -15.23 9.67 5.20
CA SER A 63 -16.37 10.41 5.76
C SER A 63 -17.61 10.44 4.86
N ALA A 64 -17.58 9.84 3.66
CA ALA A 64 -18.73 9.81 2.75
C ALA A 64 -19.63 8.61 3.09
N ASP A 65 -20.46 8.78 4.10
CA ASP A 65 -21.45 7.80 4.51
C ASP A 65 -22.53 7.67 3.42
N GLY A 66 -22.67 6.47 2.86
CA GLY A 66 -23.88 6.06 2.16
C GLY A 66 -23.80 5.80 0.65
N GLU A 67 -22.74 6.17 -0.04
CA GLU A 67 -22.64 5.92 -1.49
C GLU A 67 -22.02 4.53 -1.77
N HIS A 68 -22.86 3.57 -2.08
CA HIS A 68 -22.45 2.16 -2.28
C HIS A 68 -21.30 1.98 -3.29
N TRP A 69 -21.31 2.73 -4.39
CA TRP A 69 -20.23 2.68 -5.39
C TRP A 69 -18.89 3.13 -4.82
N LEU A 70 -18.90 4.10 -3.89
CA LEU A 70 -17.72 4.63 -3.27
C LEU A 70 -17.09 3.62 -2.28
N ILE A 71 -17.93 2.87 -1.57
CA ILE A 71 -17.47 1.78 -0.68
C ILE A 71 -16.73 0.74 -1.49
N GLN A 72 -17.30 0.28 -2.61
CA GLN A 72 -16.66 -0.71 -3.48
C GLN A 72 -15.35 -0.19 -4.07
N PHE A 73 -15.35 1.07 -4.51
CA PHE A 73 -14.16 1.73 -5.04
C PHE A 73 -13.04 1.82 -3.99
N SER A 74 -13.37 2.32 -2.79
CA SER A 74 -12.43 2.42 -1.67
C SER A 74 -11.86 1.06 -1.27
N THR A 75 -12.71 0.03 -1.20
CA THR A 75 -12.29 -1.35 -0.88
C THR A 75 -11.34 -1.89 -1.94
N LYS A 76 -11.65 -1.72 -3.22
CA LYS A 76 -10.77 -2.14 -4.32
C LYS A 76 -9.37 -1.54 -4.18
N TYR A 77 -9.29 -0.22 -3.97
CA TYR A 77 -8.00 0.46 -3.86
C TYR A 77 -7.23 0.07 -2.60
N HIS A 78 -7.94 -0.14 -1.49
CA HIS A 78 -7.32 -0.59 -0.25
C HIS A 78 -6.71 -2.00 -0.42
N LEU A 79 -7.45 -2.94 -1.02
CA LEU A 79 -6.94 -4.29 -1.31
C LEU A 79 -5.76 -4.27 -2.29
N SER A 80 -5.83 -3.42 -3.32
CA SER A 80 -4.73 -3.23 -4.28
C SER A 80 -3.49 -2.66 -3.58
N TYR A 81 -3.66 -1.71 -2.67
CA TYR A 81 -2.58 -1.18 -1.84
C TYR A 81 -1.93 -2.26 -0.98
N MET A 82 -2.71 -3.05 -0.23
CA MET A 82 -2.19 -4.14 0.60
C MET A 82 -1.41 -5.17 -0.22
N GLY A 83 -1.90 -5.49 -1.42
CA GLY A 83 -1.19 -6.36 -2.38
C GLY A 83 0.14 -5.77 -2.85
N ALA A 84 0.16 -4.48 -3.19
CA ALA A 84 1.37 -3.79 -3.61
C ALA A 84 2.40 -3.69 -2.48
N VAL A 85 1.97 -3.43 -1.24
CA VAL A 85 2.82 -3.48 -0.04
C VAL A 85 3.46 -4.86 0.11
N SER A 86 2.65 -5.92 0.09
CA SER A 86 3.16 -7.29 0.25
C SER A 86 4.21 -7.64 -0.82
N GLU A 87 3.97 -7.25 -2.06
CA GLU A 87 4.91 -7.49 -3.16
C GLU A 87 6.20 -6.68 -2.98
N LEU A 88 6.11 -5.40 -2.58
CA LEU A 88 7.30 -4.58 -2.31
C LEU A 88 8.15 -5.20 -1.19
N LEU A 89 7.54 -5.54 -0.05
CA LEU A 89 8.25 -6.08 1.09
C LEU A 89 8.93 -7.42 0.76
N LYS A 90 8.27 -8.27 -0.01
CA LYS A 90 8.85 -9.51 -0.54
C LYS A 90 10.08 -9.25 -1.41
N GLN A 91 10.03 -8.27 -2.30
CA GLN A 91 11.18 -7.95 -3.16
C GLN A 91 12.33 -7.36 -2.33
N LEU A 92 12.05 -6.51 -1.34
CA LEU A 92 13.05 -5.95 -0.45
C LEU A 92 13.73 -7.01 0.43
N ASP A 93 12.97 -8.01 0.90
CA ASP A 93 13.54 -9.17 1.60
C ASP A 93 14.49 -9.96 0.69
N SER A 94 14.10 -10.22 -0.55
CA SER A 94 14.95 -10.92 -1.52
C SER A 94 16.26 -10.18 -1.85
N LEU A 95 16.25 -8.85 -1.72
CA LEU A 95 17.42 -7.99 -1.89
C LEU A 95 18.19 -7.76 -0.58
N HIS A 96 17.76 -8.34 0.55
CA HIS A 96 18.30 -8.09 1.88
C HIS A 96 18.33 -6.59 2.27
N SER A 97 17.41 -5.80 1.70
CA SER A 97 17.28 -4.36 1.95
C SER A 97 16.40 -4.12 3.19
N TYR A 98 16.83 -4.61 4.35
CA TYR A 98 16.03 -4.65 5.56
C TYR A 98 15.64 -3.28 6.12
N ASP A 99 16.50 -2.27 6.03
CA ASP A 99 16.18 -0.92 6.50
C ASP A 99 15.00 -0.34 5.71
N LEU A 100 15.03 -0.49 4.39
CA LEU A 100 13.96 -0.02 3.53
C LEU A 100 12.68 -0.84 3.71
N LEU A 101 12.82 -2.16 3.92
CA LEU A 101 11.70 -3.04 4.24
C LEU A 101 11.01 -2.58 5.54
N ASN A 102 11.76 -2.34 6.61
CA ASN A 102 11.22 -1.87 7.88
C ASN A 102 10.48 -0.54 7.71
N GLN A 103 11.07 0.41 6.97
CA GLN A 103 10.46 1.70 6.70
C GLN A 103 9.09 1.57 6.00
N TYR A 104 9.01 0.78 4.93
CA TYR A 104 7.75 0.62 4.20
C TYR A 104 6.74 -0.24 4.95
N ALA A 105 7.16 -1.25 5.69
CA ALA A 105 6.28 -2.03 6.54
C ALA A 105 5.63 -1.16 7.63
N MET A 106 6.42 -0.39 8.37
CA MET A 106 5.92 0.54 9.41
C MET A 106 4.99 1.61 8.81
N LYS A 107 5.37 2.22 7.68
CA LYS A 107 4.49 3.17 6.96
C LYS A 107 3.15 2.51 6.58
N SER A 108 3.19 1.28 6.09
CA SER A 108 1.99 0.52 5.75
C SER A 108 1.11 0.25 6.96
N LEU A 109 1.67 -0.15 8.09
CA LEU A 109 0.92 -0.40 9.32
C LEU A 109 0.31 0.85 9.92
N THR A 110 0.87 2.04 9.67
CA THR A 110 0.23 3.32 10.02
C THR A 110 -1.05 3.57 9.22
N ILE A 111 -1.09 3.12 7.95
CA ILE A 111 -2.24 3.30 7.04
C ILE A 111 -3.26 2.17 7.18
N ALA A 112 -2.77 0.94 7.34
CA ALA A 112 -3.54 -0.30 7.44
C ALA A 112 -3.00 -1.16 8.58
N PRO A 113 -3.38 -0.87 9.84
CA PRO A 113 -2.87 -1.60 11.01
C PRO A 113 -3.36 -3.05 11.06
N ASP A 114 -4.34 -3.39 10.25
CA ASP A 114 -4.91 -4.73 10.05
C ASP A 114 -4.25 -5.53 8.91
N ASN A 115 -3.04 -5.14 8.47
CA ASN A 115 -2.33 -5.83 7.38
C ASN A 115 -1.41 -6.94 7.91
N PRO A 116 -1.81 -8.24 7.87
CA PRO A 116 -1.00 -9.34 8.40
C PRO A 116 0.31 -9.54 7.63
N LYS A 117 0.32 -9.26 6.31
CA LYS A 117 1.54 -9.40 5.49
C LYS A 117 2.62 -8.39 5.88
N ALA A 118 2.23 -7.16 6.24
CA ALA A 118 3.19 -6.15 6.70
C ALA A 118 3.85 -6.58 8.02
N TYR A 119 3.09 -7.11 8.97
CA TYR A 119 3.65 -7.69 10.20
C TYR A 119 4.58 -8.86 9.91
N CYS A 120 4.18 -9.81 9.06
CA CYS A 120 5.03 -10.96 8.70
C CYS A 120 6.42 -10.50 8.22
N TRP A 121 6.47 -9.61 7.24
CA TRP A 121 7.72 -9.16 6.68
C TRP A 121 8.55 -8.31 7.64
N LEU A 122 7.90 -7.44 8.44
CA LEU A 122 8.58 -6.63 9.45
C LEU A 122 9.25 -7.50 10.51
N ILE A 123 8.50 -8.44 11.09
CA ILE A 123 9.01 -9.35 12.12
C ILE A 123 10.16 -10.20 11.57
N ARG A 124 10.00 -10.73 10.34
CA ARG A 124 11.07 -11.47 9.66
C ARG A 124 12.33 -10.63 9.50
N SER A 125 12.21 -9.41 9.01
CA SER A 125 13.33 -8.49 8.79
C SER A 125 14.05 -8.16 10.10
N LEU A 126 13.29 -7.87 11.16
CA LEU A 126 13.86 -7.59 12.49
C LEU A 126 14.62 -8.78 13.05
N LYS A 127 14.08 -10.00 12.91
CA LYS A 127 14.79 -11.24 13.31
C LYS A 127 16.07 -11.46 12.49
N ALA A 128 16.01 -11.25 11.17
CA ALA A 128 17.18 -11.39 10.30
C ALA A 128 18.31 -10.42 10.67
N GLN A 129 17.96 -9.27 11.26
CA GLN A 129 18.92 -8.27 11.76
C GLN A 129 19.34 -8.52 13.23
N GLY A 130 18.84 -9.57 13.88
CA GLY A 130 19.10 -9.87 15.29
C GLY A 130 18.35 -8.99 16.29
N MET A 131 17.38 -8.20 15.83
CA MET A 131 16.55 -7.29 16.66
C MET A 131 15.36 -8.03 17.30
N ASN A 132 15.65 -9.06 18.08
CA ASN A 132 14.64 -9.99 18.59
C ASN A 132 13.63 -9.33 19.54
N GLU A 133 14.04 -8.35 20.34
CA GLU A 133 13.16 -7.62 21.24
C GLU A 133 12.11 -6.83 20.44
N LEU A 134 12.54 -6.10 19.41
CA LEU A 134 11.63 -5.36 18.53
C LEU A 134 10.68 -6.29 17.79
N ALA A 135 11.18 -7.43 17.29
CA ALA A 135 10.34 -8.44 16.65
C ALA A 135 9.25 -8.99 17.59
N THR A 136 9.57 -9.16 18.88
CA THR A 136 8.60 -9.59 19.90
C THR A 136 7.55 -8.51 20.16
N ASN A 137 7.95 -7.24 20.20
CA ASN A 137 7.01 -6.13 20.38
C ASN A 137 6.05 -6.00 19.20
N GLU A 138 6.55 -6.14 17.98
CA GLU A 138 5.70 -6.13 16.78
C GLU A 138 4.75 -7.35 16.73
N LEU A 139 5.18 -8.49 17.21
CA LEU A 139 4.31 -9.67 17.34
C LEU A 139 3.18 -9.43 18.36
N ALA A 140 3.47 -8.74 19.46
CA ALA A 140 2.46 -8.36 20.44
C ALA A 140 1.47 -7.34 19.84
N ALA A 141 1.95 -6.34 19.10
CA ALA A 141 1.10 -5.37 18.39
C ALA A 141 0.20 -6.05 17.35
N ALA A 142 0.73 -7.02 16.59
CA ALA A 142 -0.05 -7.80 15.63
C ALA A 142 -1.24 -8.51 16.30
N LYS A 143 -1.05 -9.05 17.50
CA LYS A 143 -2.11 -9.72 18.25
C LYS A 143 -3.28 -8.79 18.64
N GLU A 144 -3.01 -7.50 18.80
CA GLU A 144 -4.04 -6.51 19.15
C GLU A 144 -4.86 -6.05 17.95
N HIS A 145 -4.28 -6.10 16.74
CA HIS A 145 -4.87 -5.54 15.52
C HIS A 145 -5.45 -6.59 14.56
N LEU A 146 -5.04 -7.84 14.69
CA LEU A 146 -5.41 -8.93 13.79
C LEU A 146 -6.42 -9.89 14.42
N THR A 147 -7.14 -10.59 13.56
CA THR A 147 -7.97 -11.73 14.00
C THR A 147 -7.08 -12.88 14.48
N THR A 148 -7.67 -13.80 15.25
CA THR A 148 -6.94 -14.98 15.75
C THR A 148 -6.35 -15.80 14.61
N GLU A 149 -7.09 -15.98 13.52
CA GLU A 149 -6.66 -16.76 12.35
C GLU A 149 -5.45 -16.10 11.66
N GLU A 150 -5.51 -14.79 11.41
CA GLU A 150 -4.40 -14.03 10.81
C GLU A 150 -3.15 -14.03 11.69
N TYR A 151 -3.34 -13.93 13.01
CA TYR A 151 -2.22 -14.02 13.95
C TYR A 151 -1.56 -15.40 13.95
N GLU A 152 -2.35 -16.49 13.90
CA GLU A 152 -1.83 -17.86 13.77
C GLU A 152 -1.06 -18.05 12.46
N GLU A 153 -1.51 -17.43 11.34
CA GLU A 153 -0.75 -17.43 10.09
C GLU A 153 0.63 -16.78 10.25
N ILE A 154 0.73 -15.67 11.00
CA ILE A 154 2.03 -15.02 11.28
C ILE A 154 2.94 -15.97 12.06
N LEU A 155 2.42 -16.65 13.08
CA LEU A 155 3.20 -17.61 13.87
C LEU A 155 3.67 -18.79 13.01
N ALA A 156 2.80 -19.32 12.14
CA ALA A 156 3.15 -20.40 11.21
C ALA A 156 4.20 -19.96 10.18
N PHE A 157 4.09 -18.73 9.66
CA PHE A 157 5.09 -18.15 8.77
C PHE A 157 6.43 -17.97 9.51
N GLY A 158 6.37 -17.55 10.77
CA GLY A 158 7.54 -17.35 11.63
C GLY A 158 8.24 -18.65 12.05
N ALA A 159 7.57 -19.77 12.05
CA ALA A 159 8.18 -21.07 12.38
C ALA A 159 9.18 -21.55 11.30
N ASN A 160 9.15 -20.96 10.11
CA ASN A 160 10.03 -21.28 8.99
C ASN A 160 11.20 -20.28 8.78
N TRP A 161 11.51 -19.48 9.79
CA TRP A 161 12.59 -18.45 9.73
C TRP A 161 13.90 -18.95 10.36
#